data_54fce286005c403e4ab0fa4c34973256
#
_entry.id   54fce286005c403e4ab0fa4c34973256
#
_cell.length_a   1.000
_cell.length_b   1.000
_cell.length_c   1.000
_cell.angle_alpha   90.00
_cell.angle_beta   90.00
_cell.angle_gamma   90.00
#
_symmetry.space_group_name_H-M   'P 1'
#
loop_
_entity.id
_entity.type
_entity.pdbx_description
1 polymer ?
#
loop_
_entity_poly.entity_id
_entity_poly.type
_entity_poly.pdbx_seq_one_letter_code
_entity_poly.pdbx_strand_id
1 'polypeptide(L)'
;DRSMCDTDCACELFFEYKKRVKEHIELVDQKLCGKLISYPDQKINNTADRFLSGSVEIKKIFSDYIKEWCSEKDHALTIHDHDEFVKETEEMFDLVLDRIQRETEHLYPLIRKLEDGDRLAA
;
A
#
# COMPACT_ATOMS: atom_id res chain seq x y z
N ASP A 1 11.35 18.73 -25.49
CA ASP A 1 10.21 19.26 -24.77
C ASP A 1 9.06 18.27 -24.75
N ARG A 2 8.72 17.79 -23.58
CA ARG A 2 7.65 16.80 -23.44
C ARG A 2 6.30 17.46 -23.68
N SER A 3 5.46 16.81 -24.46
CA SER A 3 4.14 17.35 -24.75
C SER A 3 3.31 17.43 -23.46
N MET A 4 2.37 18.35 -23.43
CA MET A 4 1.42 18.47 -22.31
C MET A 4 0.60 17.16 -22.15
N CYS A 5 0.35 16.48 -23.27
CA CYS A 5 -0.36 15.20 -23.25
C CYS A 5 0.38 14.15 -22.42
N ASP A 6 1.70 14.04 -22.58
CA ASP A 6 2.50 13.09 -21.80
C ASP A 6 2.47 13.42 -20.31
N THR A 7 2.52 14.71 -19.97
CA THR A 7 2.45 15.15 -18.58
C THR A 7 1.08 14.84 -17.97
N ASP A 8 0.00 15.11 -18.70
CA ASP A 8 -1.35 14.82 -18.23
C ASP A 8 -1.56 13.32 -18.04
N CYS A 9 -1.09 12.51 -18.98
CA CYS A 9 -1.17 11.05 -18.87
C CYS A 9 -0.38 10.54 -17.65
N ALA A 10 0.80 11.09 -17.42
CA ALA A 10 1.61 10.72 -16.25
C ALA A 10 0.89 11.08 -14.95
N CYS A 11 0.27 12.25 -14.89
CA CYS A 11 -0.50 12.67 -13.71
C CYS A 11 -1.67 11.71 -13.45
N GLU A 12 -2.43 11.36 -14.48
CA GLU A 12 -3.57 10.46 -14.34
C GLU A 12 -3.13 9.07 -13.86
N LEU A 13 -2.05 8.54 -14.44
CA LEU A 13 -1.51 7.25 -14.03
C LEU A 13 -1.05 7.30 -12.57
N PHE A 14 -0.41 8.38 -12.17
CA PHE A 14 0.05 8.55 -10.79
C PHE A 14 -1.13 8.57 -9.80
N PHE A 15 -2.16 9.35 -10.08
CA PHE A 15 -3.32 9.43 -9.19
C PHE A 15 -4.12 8.12 -9.16
N GLU A 16 -4.18 7.40 -10.29
CA GLU A 16 -4.78 6.06 -10.31
C GLU A 16 -3.98 5.07 -9.46
N TYR A 17 -2.64 5.11 -9.54
CA TYR A 17 -1.76 4.29 -8.72
C TYR A 17 -1.98 4.59 -7.23
N LYS A 18 -2.02 5.87 -6.86
CA LYS A 18 -2.29 6.31 -5.49
C LYS A 18 -3.59 5.72 -4.95
N LYS A 19 -4.64 5.81 -5.74
CA LYS A 19 -5.95 5.30 -5.39
C LYS A 19 -5.92 3.79 -5.14
N ARG A 20 -5.30 3.05 -6.05
CA ARG A 20 -5.20 1.59 -5.95
C ARG A 20 -4.38 1.14 -4.74
N VAL A 21 -3.27 1.81 -4.45
CA VAL A 21 -2.45 1.50 -3.28
C VAL A 21 -3.25 1.73 -2.00
N LYS A 22 -3.94 2.85 -1.91
CA LYS A 22 -4.76 3.18 -0.74
C LYS A 22 -5.87 2.15 -0.54
N GLU A 23 -6.59 1.81 -1.60
CA GLU A 23 -7.66 0.81 -1.54
C GLU A 23 -7.14 -0.56 -1.12
N HIS A 24 -5.98 -0.95 -1.64
CA HIS A 24 -5.35 -2.22 -1.29
C HIS A 24 -4.99 -2.27 0.20
N ILE A 25 -4.34 -1.23 0.72
CA ILE A 25 -3.96 -1.19 2.13
C ILE A 25 -5.20 -1.24 3.04
N GLU A 26 -6.25 -0.51 2.69
CA GLU A 26 -7.50 -0.52 3.45
C GLU A 26 -8.16 -1.91 3.42
N LEU A 27 -8.15 -2.56 2.27
CA LEU A 27 -8.69 -3.91 2.13
C LEU A 27 -7.92 -4.89 3.01
N VAL A 28 -6.60 -4.87 2.97
CA VAL A 28 -5.76 -5.74 3.80
C VAL A 28 -6.01 -5.49 5.28
N ASP A 29 -6.03 -4.23 5.70
CA ASP A 29 -6.24 -3.87 7.11
C ASP A 29 -7.60 -4.33 7.62
N GLN A 30 -8.67 -4.03 6.88
CA GLN A 30 -10.04 -4.27 7.35
C GLN A 30 -10.47 -5.71 7.18
N LYS A 31 -10.20 -6.31 6.02
CA LYS A 31 -10.72 -7.64 5.70
C LYS A 31 -9.81 -8.76 6.17
N LEU A 32 -8.51 -8.61 6.01
CA LEU A 32 -7.57 -9.69 6.29
C LEU A 32 -7.02 -9.60 7.71
N CYS A 33 -6.45 -8.48 8.11
CA CYS A 33 -5.89 -8.32 9.44
C CYS A 33 -6.98 -8.28 10.51
N GLY A 34 -8.12 -7.67 10.22
CA GLY A 34 -9.27 -7.68 11.11
C GLY A 34 -9.75 -9.10 11.43
N LYS A 35 -9.75 -9.97 10.42
CA LYS A 35 -10.12 -11.37 10.60
C LYS A 35 -9.09 -12.10 11.47
N LEU A 36 -7.80 -11.87 11.23
CA LEU A 36 -6.74 -12.53 12.00
C LEU A 36 -6.75 -12.14 13.47
N ILE A 37 -7.09 -10.90 13.79
CA ILE A 37 -7.15 -10.42 15.17
C ILE A 37 -8.22 -11.15 15.97
N SER A 38 -9.27 -11.63 15.32
CA SER A 38 -10.36 -12.35 15.99
C SER A 38 -10.00 -13.79 16.38
N TYR A 39 -8.90 -14.35 15.88
CA TYR A 39 -8.48 -15.71 16.23
C TYR A 39 -7.87 -15.75 17.64
N PRO A 40 -8.14 -16.77 18.44
CA PRO A 40 -7.58 -16.92 19.79
C PRO A 40 -6.18 -17.53 19.75
N ASP A 41 -5.28 -16.96 18.96
CA ASP A 41 -3.91 -17.44 18.78
C ASP A 41 -2.97 -16.24 18.75
N GLN A 42 -2.02 -16.21 19.70
CA GLN A 42 -1.11 -15.09 19.85
C GLN A 42 -0.19 -14.90 18.63
N LYS A 43 0.24 -15.99 18.01
CA LYS A 43 1.11 -15.89 16.81
C LYS A 43 0.37 -15.28 15.64
N ILE A 44 -0.88 -15.65 15.46
CA ILE A 44 -1.75 -15.10 14.41
C ILE A 44 -1.99 -13.62 14.68
N ASN A 45 -2.33 -13.27 15.93
CA ASN A 45 -2.53 -11.87 16.31
C ASN A 45 -1.27 -11.04 16.10
N ASN A 46 -0.10 -11.57 16.42
CA ASN A 46 1.17 -10.87 16.22
C ASN A 46 1.44 -10.60 14.74
N THR A 47 1.10 -11.54 13.87
CA THR A 47 1.22 -11.33 12.43
C THR A 47 0.32 -10.19 11.97
N ALA A 48 -0.93 -10.18 12.40
CA ALA A 48 -1.87 -9.08 12.09
C ALA A 48 -1.35 -7.75 12.61
N ASP A 49 -0.85 -7.70 13.84
CA ASP A 49 -0.31 -6.48 14.42
C ASP A 49 0.87 -5.91 13.63
N ARG A 50 1.76 -6.77 13.15
CA ARG A 50 2.89 -6.35 12.32
C ARG A 50 2.42 -5.70 11.03
N PHE A 51 1.44 -6.30 10.36
CA PHE A 51 0.91 -5.74 9.12
C PHE A 51 0.15 -4.44 9.36
N LEU A 52 -0.63 -4.36 10.44
CA LEU A 52 -1.34 -3.13 10.80
C LEU A 52 -0.37 -1.99 11.14
N SER A 53 0.68 -2.28 11.90
CA SER A 53 1.71 -1.29 12.21
C SER A 53 2.45 -0.83 10.97
N GLY A 54 2.78 -1.75 10.07
CA GLY A 54 3.39 -1.44 8.79
C GLY A 54 2.48 -0.59 7.91
N SER A 55 1.17 -0.84 7.95
CA SER A 55 0.20 -0.03 7.20
C SER A 55 0.19 1.42 7.65
N VAL A 56 0.25 1.66 8.95
CA VAL A 56 0.32 3.03 9.50
C VAL A 56 1.56 3.74 8.97
N GLU A 57 2.70 3.08 8.98
CA GLU A 57 3.96 3.65 8.49
C GLU A 57 3.91 3.94 7.00
N ILE A 58 3.42 3.00 6.19
CA ILE A 58 3.30 3.18 4.74
C ILE A 58 2.35 4.32 4.40
N LYS A 59 1.22 4.40 5.08
CA LYS A 59 0.25 5.47 4.86
C LYS A 59 0.87 6.84 5.15
N LYS A 60 1.68 6.93 6.20
CA LYS A 60 2.37 8.18 6.54
C LYS A 60 3.38 8.57 5.48
N ILE A 61 4.22 7.65 5.06
CA ILE A 61 5.24 7.88 4.02
C ILE A 61 4.56 8.29 2.72
N PHE A 62 3.48 7.61 2.36
CA PHE A 62 2.72 7.90 1.15
C PHE A 62 2.08 9.29 1.22
N SER A 63 1.50 9.64 2.37
CA SER A 63 0.91 10.96 2.59
C SER A 63 1.94 12.07 2.47
N ASP A 64 3.13 11.87 3.05
CA ASP A 64 4.22 12.84 2.97
C ASP A 64 4.71 13.02 1.53
N TYR A 65 4.83 11.93 0.79
CA TYR A 65 5.19 11.95 -0.63
C TYR A 65 4.18 12.77 -1.44
N ILE A 66 2.89 12.52 -1.22
CA ILE A 66 1.84 13.22 -1.94
C ILE A 66 1.85 14.71 -1.63
N LYS A 67 2.04 15.08 -0.38
CA LYS A 67 2.13 16.50 0.01
C LYS A 67 3.30 17.19 -0.66
N GLU A 68 4.41 16.49 -0.81
CA GLU A 68 5.63 17.05 -1.41
C GLU A 68 5.48 17.28 -2.92
N TRP A 69 4.90 16.31 -3.64
CA TRP A 69 4.97 16.26 -5.09
C TRP A 69 3.64 16.43 -5.82
N CYS A 70 2.53 16.49 -5.10
CA CYS A 70 1.20 16.51 -5.72
C CYS A 70 0.35 17.63 -5.19
N SER A 71 -0.46 18.21 -6.06
CA SER A 71 -1.55 19.08 -5.67
C SER A 71 -2.86 18.36 -5.96
N GLU A 72 -3.53 17.89 -4.90
CA GLU A 72 -4.82 17.20 -5.07
C GLU A 72 -5.90 18.18 -5.57
N LYS A 73 -5.82 19.42 -5.12
CA LYS A 73 -6.76 20.46 -5.54
C LYS A 73 -6.72 20.70 -7.05
N ASP A 74 -5.50 20.78 -7.59
CA ASP A 74 -5.30 21.03 -9.02
C ASP A 74 -5.14 19.77 -9.83
N HIS A 75 -5.13 18.61 -9.17
CA HIS A 75 -4.90 17.31 -9.78
C HIS A 75 -3.64 17.31 -10.64
N ALA A 76 -2.55 17.83 -10.08
CA ALA A 76 -1.31 18.06 -10.82
C ALA A 76 -0.09 17.62 -9.99
N LEU A 77 0.97 17.22 -10.70
CA LEU A 77 2.27 16.97 -10.11
C LEU A 77 3.05 18.26 -10.05
N THR A 78 3.71 18.52 -8.93
CA THR A 78 4.57 19.68 -8.73
C THR A 78 6.00 19.19 -8.53
N ILE A 79 6.76 19.18 -9.60
CA ILE A 79 8.14 18.67 -9.58
C ILE A 79 9.10 19.86 -9.49
N HIS A 80 9.48 20.23 -8.26
CA HIS A 80 10.39 21.35 -8.00
C HIS A 80 11.86 20.93 -8.04
N ASP A 81 12.14 19.63 -7.95
CA ASP A 81 13.47 19.05 -8.06
C ASP A 81 13.33 17.67 -8.70
N HIS A 82 13.74 17.55 -9.95
CA HIS A 82 13.54 16.33 -10.73
C HIS A 82 14.28 15.12 -10.15
N ASP A 83 15.55 15.33 -9.77
CA ASP A 83 16.36 14.22 -9.25
C ASP A 83 15.82 13.71 -7.92
N GLU A 84 15.40 14.60 -7.05
CA GLU A 84 14.80 14.24 -5.77
C GLU A 84 13.45 13.54 -5.97
N PHE A 85 12.66 14.03 -6.92
CA PHE A 85 11.38 13.40 -7.25
C PHE A 85 11.57 11.96 -7.72
N VAL A 86 12.52 11.71 -8.62
CA VAL A 86 12.82 10.36 -9.12
C VAL A 86 13.26 9.46 -7.97
N LYS A 87 14.17 9.95 -7.13
CA LYS A 87 14.68 9.20 -6.00
C LYS A 87 13.56 8.78 -5.03
N GLU A 88 12.75 9.75 -4.60
CA GLU A 88 11.66 9.47 -3.67
C GLU A 88 10.58 8.59 -4.28
N THR A 89 10.33 8.75 -5.58
CA THR A 89 9.36 7.90 -6.29
C THR A 89 9.84 6.46 -6.33
N GLU A 90 11.12 6.22 -6.63
CA GLU A 90 11.69 4.87 -6.62
C GLU A 90 11.64 4.26 -5.23
N GLU A 91 11.98 5.02 -4.19
CA GLU A 91 11.92 4.56 -2.81
C GLU A 91 10.49 4.16 -2.42
N MET A 92 9.50 4.95 -2.84
CA MET A 92 8.11 4.65 -2.55
C MET A 92 7.63 3.39 -3.27
N PHE A 93 7.98 3.21 -4.54
CA PHE A 93 7.64 2.00 -5.28
C PHE A 93 8.29 0.77 -4.65
N ASP A 94 9.54 0.86 -4.23
CA ASP A 94 10.24 -0.24 -3.56
C ASP A 94 9.55 -0.61 -2.25
N LEU A 95 9.09 0.38 -1.50
CA LEU A 95 8.36 0.16 -0.26
C LEU A 95 7.05 -0.59 -0.50
N VAL A 96 6.30 -0.20 -1.52
CA VAL A 96 5.03 -0.84 -1.88
C VAL A 96 5.28 -2.27 -2.36
N LEU A 97 6.27 -2.49 -3.21
CA LEU A 97 6.62 -3.82 -3.71
C LEU A 97 7.08 -4.74 -2.58
N ASP A 98 7.88 -4.23 -1.66
CA ASP A 98 8.33 -4.99 -0.49
C ASP A 98 7.13 -5.39 0.38
N ARG A 99 6.16 -4.51 0.56
CA ARG A 99 4.93 -4.81 1.29
C ARG A 99 4.13 -5.92 0.62
N ILE A 100 3.96 -5.84 -0.70
CA ILE A 100 3.24 -6.86 -1.46
C ILE A 100 3.94 -8.21 -1.33
N GLN A 101 5.26 -8.23 -1.40
CA GLN A 101 6.03 -9.44 -1.23
C GLN A 101 5.81 -10.07 0.13
N ARG A 102 5.85 -9.26 1.20
CA ARG A 102 5.59 -9.74 2.57
C ARG A 102 4.17 -10.28 2.72
N GLU A 103 3.18 -9.63 2.12
CA GLU A 103 1.80 -10.12 2.14
C GLU A 103 1.71 -11.48 1.45
N THR A 104 2.37 -11.63 0.31
CA THR A 104 2.36 -12.87 -0.46
C THR A 104 3.06 -14.01 0.28
N GLU A 105 4.14 -13.72 0.99
CA GLU A 105 4.93 -14.73 1.69
C GLU A 105 4.37 -15.11 3.06
N HIS A 106 3.77 -14.16 3.78
CA HIS A 106 3.42 -14.35 5.18
C HIS A 106 1.94 -14.19 5.51
N LEU A 107 1.23 -13.30 4.81
CA LEU A 107 -0.15 -12.99 5.14
C LEU A 107 -1.14 -13.89 4.39
N TYR A 108 -1.07 -13.91 3.08
CA TYR A 108 -2.01 -14.68 2.26
C TYR A 108 -1.95 -16.19 2.52
N PRO A 109 -0.75 -16.80 2.66
CA PRO A 109 -0.69 -18.23 3.00
C PRO A 109 -1.32 -18.54 4.36
N LEU A 110 -1.15 -17.66 5.34
CA LEU A 110 -1.76 -17.82 6.66
C LEU A 110 -3.27 -17.80 6.58
N ILE A 111 -3.83 -16.81 5.87
CA ILE A 111 -5.27 -16.68 5.70
C ILE A 111 -5.84 -17.90 4.99
N ARG A 112 -5.19 -18.36 3.94
CA ARG A 112 -5.60 -19.56 3.19
C ARG A 112 -5.62 -20.79 4.07
N LYS A 113 -4.59 -20.96 4.89
CA LYS A 113 -4.49 -22.07 5.84
C LYS A 113 -5.63 -22.04 6.86
N LEU A 114 -5.97 -20.86 7.38
CA LEU A 114 -7.05 -20.70 8.35
C LEU A 114 -8.42 -20.94 7.72
N GLU A 115 -8.63 -20.48 6.50
CA GLU A 115 -9.87 -20.73 5.77
C GLU A 115 -10.07 -22.23 5.48
N ASP A 116 -9.02 -22.93 5.10
CA ASP A 116 -9.06 -24.37 4.88
C ASP A 116 -9.35 -25.12 6.19
N GLY A 117 -8.73 -24.68 7.29
CA GLY A 117 -8.99 -25.24 8.61
C GLY A 117 -10.43 -25.04 9.05
N ASP A 118 -10.97 -23.84 8.87
CA ASP A 118 -12.37 -23.53 9.19
C ASP A 118 -13.33 -24.39 8.34
N ARG A 119 -13.01 -24.56 7.07
CA ARG A 119 -13.80 -25.38 6.16
C ARG A 119 -13.83 -26.85 6.59
N LEU A 120 -12.67 -27.37 7.01
CA LEU A 120 -12.58 -28.76 7.50
C LEU A 120 -13.28 -28.95 8.86
N ALA A 121 -13.31 -27.90 9.69
CA ALA A 121 -13.98 -27.93 10.98
C ALA A 121 -15.49 -27.80 10.87
N ALA A 122 -15.96 -27.24 9.78
CA ALA A 122 -17.39 -27.14 9.53
C ALA A 122 -17.92 -28.46 8.99
#